data_bc2f25fe4d670245c4db7f983f08fc5f
#
_entry.id   bc2f25fe4d670245c4db7f983f08fc5f
#
_cell.length_a   1.000
_cell.length_b   1.000
_cell.length_c   1.000
_cell.angle_alpha   90.00
_cell.angle_beta   90.00
_cell.angle_gamma   90.00
#
_symmetry.space_group_name_H-M   'P 1'
#
loop_
_entity.id
_entity.type
_entity.pdbx_description
1 polymer ?
#
loop_
_entity_poly.entity_id
_entity_poly.type
_entity_poly.pdbx_seq_one_letter_code
_entity_poly.pdbx_strand_id
1 'polypeptide(L)' 'ALGMSRANFYRKVKAATGLSPNELIKNIRLEAGARLLKESNLNISEIAEHTGFSSSSYFARSFKAVYGISPSEYQKK' A
#
# COMPACT_ATOMS: atom_id res chain seq x y z
N ALA A 1 -4.30 -3.43 19.87
CA ALA A 1 -4.91 -3.21 21.11
C ALA A 1 -4.87 -4.44 22.00
N LEU A 2 -4.44 -4.21 23.20
CA LEU A 2 -4.35 -5.26 24.18
C LEU A 2 -5.75 -5.73 24.53
N GLY A 3 -5.91 -7.01 24.62
CA GLY A 3 -7.20 -7.60 24.95
C GLY A 3 -8.12 -7.87 23.78
N MET A 4 -7.76 -7.45 22.59
CA MET A 4 -8.57 -7.74 21.41
C MET A 4 -7.98 -8.93 20.65
N SER A 5 -8.81 -9.94 20.37
CA SER A 5 -8.36 -11.09 19.63
C SER A 5 -8.17 -10.72 18.16
N ARG A 6 -7.35 -11.51 17.46
CA ARG A 6 -7.11 -11.33 16.04
C ARG A 6 -8.41 -11.39 15.24
N ALA A 7 -9.30 -12.29 15.59
CA ALA A 7 -10.58 -12.44 14.91
C ALA A 7 -11.47 -11.20 15.11
N ASN A 8 -11.50 -10.64 16.32
CA ASN A 8 -12.28 -9.44 16.59
C ASN A 8 -11.72 -8.24 15.86
N PHE A 9 -10.41 -8.12 15.83
CA PHE A 9 -9.74 -7.04 15.06
C PHE A 9 -10.12 -7.12 13.59
N TYR A 10 -10.04 -8.31 13.02
CA TYR A 10 -10.36 -8.52 11.61
C TYR A 10 -11.79 -8.09 11.30
N ARG A 11 -12.75 -8.53 12.09
CA ARG A 11 -14.16 -8.17 11.88
C ARG A 11 -14.39 -6.67 12.01
N LYS A 12 -13.77 -6.06 13.00
CA LYS A 12 -13.94 -4.64 13.26
C LYS A 12 -13.40 -3.79 12.11
N VAL A 13 -12.22 -4.11 11.61
CA VAL A 13 -11.63 -3.40 10.50
C VAL A 13 -12.47 -3.56 9.24
N LYS A 14 -12.92 -4.76 8.93
CA LYS A 14 -13.73 -5.01 7.76
C LYS A 14 -15.07 -4.32 7.84
N ALA A 15 -15.70 -4.32 9.01
CA ALA A 15 -16.98 -3.65 9.21
C ALA A 15 -16.87 -2.14 9.06
N ALA A 16 -15.76 -1.55 9.50
CA ALA A 16 -15.55 -0.10 9.46
C ALA A 16 -15.13 0.39 8.08
N THR A 17 -14.31 -0.38 7.36
CA THR A 17 -13.71 0.08 6.11
C THR A 17 -14.13 -0.71 4.88
N GLY A 18 -14.74 -1.89 5.07
CA GLY A 18 -15.04 -2.82 4.00
C GLY A 18 -13.81 -3.60 3.51
N LEU A 19 -12.67 -3.42 4.15
CA LEU A 19 -11.41 -4.05 3.77
C LEU A 19 -10.93 -5.00 4.86
N SER A 20 -10.24 -6.06 4.47
CA SER A 20 -9.54 -6.91 5.43
C SER A 20 -8.32 -6.16 5.97
N PRO A 21 -7.76 -6.56 7.12
CA PRO A 21 -6.55 -5.93 7.63
C PRO A 21 -5.39 -5.95 6.64
N ASN A 22 -5.23 -7.03 5.87
CA ASN A 22 -4.17 -7.12 4.87
C ASN A 22 -4.39 -6.13 3.73
N GLU A 23 -5.62 -5.96 3.28
CA GLU A 23 -5.94 -4.99 2.25
C GLU A 23 -5.73 -3.57 2.74
N LEU A 24 -6.11 -3.29 3.98
CA LEU A 24 -5.91 -1.97 4.57
C LEU A 24 -4.43 -1.65 4.68
N ILE A 25 -3.63 -2.58 5.15
CA ILE A 25 -2.18 -2.38 5.26
C ILE A 25 -1.57 -2.15 3.88
N LYS A 26 -2.00 -2.92 2.88
CA LYS A 26 -1.51 -2.76 1.52
C LYS A 26 -1.84 -1.37 0.99
N ASN A 27 -3.06 -0.88 1.22
CA ASN A 27 -3.47 0.44 0.76
C ASN A 27 -2.67 1.55 1.46
N ILE A 28 -2.39 1.40 2.75
CA ILE A 28 -1.55 2.35 3.49
C ILE A 28 -0.15 2.40 2.89
N ARG A 29 0.41 1.23 2.56
CA ARG A 29 1.73 1.15 1.94
C ARG A 29 1.74 1.77 0.56
N LEU A 30 0.67 1.59 -0.21
CA LEU A 30 0.55 2.20 -1.53
C LEU A 30 0.45 3.72 -1.43
N GLU A 31 -0.26 4.25 -0.44
CA GLU A 31 -0.32 5.69 -0.21
C GLU A 31 1.06 6.24 0.12
N ALA A 32 1.81 5.55 0.97
CA ALA A 32 3.17 5.95 1.29
C ALA A 32 4.05 5.93 0.04
N GLY A 33 3.90 4.90 -0.78
CA GLY A 33 4.62 4.80 -2.05
C GLY A 33 4.27 5.93 -3.00
N ALA A 34 2.99 6.27 -3.11
CA ALA A 34 2.54 7.37 -3.96
C ALA A 34 3.17 8.69 -3.53
N ARG A 35 3.23 8.91 -2.22
CA ARG A 35 3.87 10.11 -1.68
C ARG A 35 5.36 10.15 -2.03
N LEU A 36 6.06 9.04 -1.86
CA LEU A 36 7.48 8.97 -2.19
C LEU A 36 7.73 9.18 -3.68
N LEU A 37 6.83 8.72 -4.54
CA LEU A 37 6.94 8.95 -5.97
C LEU A 37 6.94 10.43 -6.32
N LYS A 38 6.23 11.24 -5.56
CA LYS A 38 6.11 12.68 -5.80
C LYS A 38 7.12 13.51 -5.02
N GLU A 39 7.46 13.08 -3.80
CA GLU A 39 8.23 13.89 -2.86
C GLU A 39 9.70 13.48 -2.74
N SER A 40 10.11 12.38 -3.34
CA SER A 40 11.50 11.92 -3.26
C SER A 40 12.05 11.59 -4.63
N ASN A 41 13.37 11.39 -4.69
CA ASN A 41 14.06 10.99 -5.91
C ASN A 41 14.34 9.49 -5.95
N LEU A 42 13.69 8.73 -5.09
CA LEU A 42 13.87 7.29 -5.05
C LEU A 42 13.31 6.64 -6.30
N ASN A 43 13.96 5.58 -6.76
CA ASN A 43 13.41 4.83 -7.89
C ASN A 43 12.32 3.88 -7.39
N ILE A 44 11.62 3.23 -8.33
CA ILE A 44 10.48 2.37 -8.00
C ILE A 44 10.91 1.22 -7.08
N SER A 45 12.06 0.63 -7.33
CA SER A 45 12.59 -0.46 -6.52
C SER A 45 12.82 -0.03 -5.08
N GLU A 46 13.44 1.13 -4.90
CA GLU A 46 13.69 1.68 -3.58
C GLU A 46 12.40 2.01 -2.83
N ILE A 47 11.43 2.57 -3.55
CA ILE A 47 10.13 2.89 -2.96
C ILE A 47 9.41 1.62 -2.51
N ALA A 48 9.44 0.57 -3.34
CA ALA A 48 8.84 -0.70 -2.97
C ALA A 48 9.46 -1.25 -1.69
N GLU A 49 10.78 -1.18 -1.59
CA GLU A 49 11.50 -1.63 -0.42
C GLU A 49 11.16 -0.80 0.83
N HIS A 50 11.15 0.51 0.70
CA HIS A 50 10.84 1.41 1.80
C HIS A 50 9.41 1.25 2.31
N THR A 51 8.49 0.90 1.44
CA THR A 51 7.09 0.76 1.82
C THR A 51 6.71 -0.66 2.22
N GLY A 52 7.67 -1.59 2.20
CA GLY A 52 7.45 -2.94 2.71
C GLY A 52 6.88 -3.93 1.71
N PHE A 53 6.97 -3.64 0.42
CA PHE A 53 6.58 -4.61 -0.61
C PHE A 53 7.71 -5.61 -0.85
N SER A 54 7.35 -6.84 -1.16
CA SER A 54 8.32 -7.91 -1.37
C SER A 54 9.13 -7.73 -2.65
N SER A 55 8.58 -7.03 -3.64
CA SER A 55 9.28 -6.76 -4.89
C SER A 55 8.70 -5.51 -5.55
N SER A 56 9.48 -4.91 -6.45
CA SER A 56 9.01 -3.76 -7.22
C SER A 56 7.90 -4.15 -8.19
N SER A 57 7.92 -5.38 -8.71
CA SER A 57 6.87 -5.89 -9.59
C SER A 57 5.54 -5.98 -8.86
N TYR A 58 5.56 -6.48 -7.63
CA TYR A 58 4.36 -6.59 -6.82
C TYR A 58 3.82 -5.21 -6.45
N PHE A 59 4.71 -4.30 -6.09
CA PHE A 59 4.34 -2.91 -5.80
C PHE A 59 3.67 -2.27 -7.02
N ALA A 60 4.29 -2.37 -8.19
CA ALA A 60 3.78 -1.77 -9.42
C ALA A 60 2.40 -2.32 -9.78
N ARG A 61 2.24 -3.64 -9.67
CA ARG A 61 0.96 -4.29 -9.97
C ARG A 61 -0.14 -3.84 -9.00
N SER A 62 0.19 -3.82 -7.71
CA SER A 62 -0.76 -3.39 -6.68
C SER A 62 -1.12 -1.92 -6.84
N PHE A 63 -0.14 -1.10 -7.14
CA PHE A 63 -0.34 0.34 -7.35
C PHE A 63 -1.28 0.59 -8.52
N LYS A 64 -1.02 -0.06 -9.65
CA LYS A 64 -1.87 0.10 -10.83
C LYS A 64 -3.30 -0.37 -10.57
N ALA A 65 -3.48 -1.43 -9.81
CA ALA A 65 -4.82 -1.93 -9.48
C ALA A 65 -5.63 -0.91 -8.68
N VAL A 66 -4.98 -0.12 -7.84
CA VAL A 66 -5.65 0.86 -6.98
C VAL A 66 -5.74 2.24 -7.64
N TYR A 67 -4.66 2.68 -8.26
CA TYR A 67 -4.58 4.04 -8.82
C TYR A 67 -4.89 4.13 -10.31
N GLY A 68 -4.99 2.99 -10.99
CA GLY A 68 -5.33 2.95 -12.41
C GLY A 68 -4.17 3.17 -13.37
N ILE A 69 -3.02 3.61 -12.87
CA ILE A 69 -1.81 3.82 -13.67
C ILE A 69 -0.61 3.24 -12.94
N SER A 70 0.47 3.01 -13.68
CA SER A 70 1.69 2.48 -13.08
C SER A 70 2.39 3.52 -12.22
N PRO A 71 3.22 3.09 -11.26
CA PRO A 71 4.01 4.04 -10.46
C PRO A 71 4.86 4.96 -11.30
N SER A 72 5.45 4.45 -12.38
CA SER A 72 6.28 5.26 -13.27
C SER A 72 5.48 6.38 -13.91
N GLU A 73 4.27 6.07 -14.37
CA GLU A 73 3.39 7.07 -14.97
C GLU A 73 2.94 8.09 -13.92
N TYR A 74 2.63 7.61 -12.72
CA TYR A 74 2.23 8.49 -11.62
C TYR A 74 3.35 9.47 -11.26
N GLN A 75 4.58 8.98 -11.23
CA GLN A 75 5.75 9.81 -10.90
C GLN A 75 5.95 10.94 -11.92
N LYS A 76 5.64 10.69 -13.18
CA LYS A 76 5.81 11.68 -14.23
C LYS A 76 4.71 12.74 -14.26
N LYS A 77 3.61 12.47 -13.62
CA LYS A 77 2.54 13.45 -13.50
C LYS A 77 2.89 14.49 -12.44
#